data_5a9f3c32b17db3ff225fb18ea00c6fc0
#
_entry.id   5a9f3c32b17db3ff225fb18ea00c6fc0
#
_cell.length_a   1.000
_cell.length_b   1.000
_cell.length_c   1.000
_cell.angle_alpha   90.00
_cell.angle_beta   90.00
_cell.angle_gamma   90.00
#
_symmetry.space_group_name_H-M   'P 1'
#
loop_
_entity.id
_entity.type
_entity.pdbx_description
1 polymer ?
#
loop_
_entity_poly.entity_id
_entity_poly.type
_entity_poly.pdbx_seq_one_letter_code
_entity_poly.pdbx_strand_id
1 'polypeptide(L)'
;MKKNIIIWTNEYNEYFEKPATNYWFKLFLDETEKFFSSKAIKDLQKLSTPEYVSIQLNFLEEEKERQNTLFKGLNLERLNEIIYKELIGKNMIELLEMDSGLKYMLENNKNEELSNLFDLFKLYEPSLHEIAKIFKDYIHNRLNALYKNEEINKVPEKIVPKLIELKKEINTLVEKFFKNNDILKSTKENEFYEYMSPNYFPKQIAEYLDYCMRKGFKGKNQATIDSSLDGIIELFKNLQSKDFFLAWNELYTQLRLNKYFTLSIKCEKNFANRLKNDLNIFLDAEIVNLISFWEEKEIYMEEYSKTPSKGKPNEIKFNIEVLPSWSGKLRDKNLIAFNLPKLFSSCIEDFEKYYLGKYTNHNLKWFLNNSKLEIQYLYLTNKSISISSLPQVLILLELEKKGALSIKDLAQALNCNTQIIKDSIEGLIYNKNFNPELESDKGILISTIANSKNLDDKDEFKINLNFSTKNQNL
;
A
#
# COMPACT_ATOMS: atom_id res chain seq x y z
N MET A 1 -45.33 33.53 -40.56
CA MET A 1 -45.26 33.87 -39.13
C MET A 1 -43.83 34.09 -38.64
N LYS A 2 -42.86 33.18 -38.87
CA LYS A 2 -41.48 33.29 -38.39
C LYS A 2 -40.72 34.56 -38.84
N LYS A 3 -40.87 35.00 -40.08
CA LYS A 3 -40.21 36.22 -40.62
C LYS A 3 -40.68 37.53 -39.97
N ASN A 4 -41.94 37.60 -39.59
CA ASN A 4 -42.51 38.81 -38.99
C ASN A 4 -42.07 38.98 -37.52
N ILE A 5 -41.81 37.88 -36.80
CA ILE A 5 -41.28 37.95 -35.43
C ILE A 5 -39.83 38.46 -35.42
N ILE A 6 -39.02 38.11 -36.42
CA ILE A 6 -37.62 38.53 -36.55
C ILE A 6 -37.52 40.06 -36.83
N ILE A 7 -38.38 40.57 -37.68
CA ILE A 7 -38.44 41.99 -38.00
C ILE A 7 -38.80 42.82 -36.74
N TRP A 8 -39.76 42.32 -35.98
CA TRP A 8 -40.16 42.94 -34.71
C TRP A 8 -39.10 42.91 -33.60
N THR A 9 -38.27 41.90 -33.50
CA THR A 9 -37.21 41.80 -32.49
C THR A 9 -36.01 42.69 -32.82
N ASN A 10 -35.66 42.92 -34.05
CA ASN A 10 -34.53 43.79 -34.45
C ASN A 10 -34.82 45.28 -34.32
N GLU A 11 -36.10 45.72 -34.49
CA GLU A 11 -36.47 47.11 -34.29
C GLU A 11 -36.74 47.51 -32.83
N TYR A 12 -36.80 46.51 -31.88
CA TYR A 12 -37.29 46.73 -30.51
C TYR A 12 -36.31 46.49 -29.39
N ASN A 13 -35.00 46.52 -29.62
CA ASN A 13 -34.03 46.47 -28.53
C ASN A 13 -34.14 47.66 -27.54
N GLU A 14 -34.81 48.74 -27.92
CA GLU A 14 -35.08 49.91 -27.05
C GLU A 14 -36.42 49.83 -26.27
N TYR A 15 -37.27 48.84 -26.51
CA TYR A 15 -38.67 48.79 -26.02
C TYR A 15 -39.01 47.61 -25.12
N PHE A 16 -38.01 46.82 -24.63
CA PHE A 16 -38.26 45.67 -23.78
C PHE A 16 -38.86 45.96 -22.39
N GLU A 17 -38.98 47.25 -22.01
CA GLU A 17 -39.65 47.65 -20.77
C GLU A 17 -41.15 47.96 -20.89
N LYS A 18 -41.77 47.77 -22.07
CA LYS A 18 -43.21 48.08 -22.26
C LYS A 18 -44.12 46.84 -22.01
N PRO A 19 -45.28 46.98 -21.36
CA PRO A 19 -46.19 45.91 -21.01
C PRO A 19 -46.65 44.98 -22.18
N ALA A 20 -46.75 45.52 -23.38
CA ALA A 20 -47.17 44.75 -24.57
C ALA A 20 -46.12 43.76 -25.07
N THR A 21 -44.82 44.11 -25.02
CA THR A 21 -43.74 43.21 -25.40
C THR A 21 -43.55 42.07 -24.37
N ASN A 22 -43.84 42.33 -23.14
CA ASN A 22 -43.81 41.33 -22.06
C ASN A 22 -44.93 40.27 -22.25
N TYR A 23 -46.09 40.66 -22.79
CA TYR A 23 -47.21 39.73 -23.11
C TYR A 23 -46.86 38.76 -24.23
N TRP A 24 -46.33 39.25 -25.36
CA TRP A 24 -45.95 38.41 -26.50
C TRP A 24 -44.79 37.49 -26.19
N PHE A 25 -43.80 37.96 -25.44
CA PHE A 25 -42.68 37.12 -25.00
C PHE A 25 -43.16 36.04 -24.04
N LYS A 26 -44.08 36.35 -23.13
CA LYS A 26 -44.69 35.36 -22.25
C LYS A 26 -45.47 34.29 -23.06
N LEU A 27 -46.28 34.72 -24.02
CA LEU A 27 -47.00 33.80 -24.88
C LEU A 27 -46.04 32.89 -25.68
N PHE A 28 -44.95 33.44 -26.17
CA PHE A 28 -43.91 32.68 -26.86
C PHE A 28 -43.27 31.65 -25.92
N LEU A 29 -42.96 32.00 -24.70
CA LEU A 29 -42.42 31.05 -23.70
C LEU A 29 -43.44 29.95 -23.37
N ASP A 30 -44.71 30.28 -23.18
CA ASP A 30 -45.79 29.33 -22.90
C ASP A 30 -46.01 28.33 -24.07
N GLU A 31 -45.94 28.79 -25.30
CA GLU A 31 -46.04 27.91 -26.49
C GLU A 31 -44.76 27.06 -26.66
N THR A 32 -43.60 27.60 -26.30
CA THR A 32 -42.33 26.87 -26.27
C THR A 32 -42.42 25.73 -25.24
N GLU A 33 -42.86 26.01 -24.01
CA GLU A 33 -43.06 25.00 -22.97
C GLU A 33 -43.95 23.87 -23.45
N LYS A 34 -45.13 24.17 -24.05
CA LYS A 34 -46.03 23.15 -24.58
C LYS A 34 -45.43 22.31 -25.69
N PHE A 35 -44.67 22.94 -26.59
CA PHE A 35 -44.00 22.24 -27.69
C PHE A 35 -42.98 21.23 -27.16
N PHE A 36 -42.06 21.69 -26.29
CA PHE A 36 -41.00 20.83 -25.74
C PHE A 36 -41.57 19.74 -24.82
N SER A 37 -42.58 20.04 -24.01
CA SER A 37 -43.29 19.06 -23.20
C SER A 37 -43.90 17.94 -24.06
N SER A 38 -44.63 18.31 -25.12
CA SER A 38 -45.24 17.30 -26.01
C SER A 38 -44.20 16.48 -26.79
N LYS A 39 -43.08 17.10 -27.16
CA LYS A 39 -41.97 16.41 -27.82
C LYS A 39 -41.30 15.41 -26.86
N ALA A 40 -40.98 15.83 -25.66
CA ALA A 40 -40.31 14.98 -24.64
C ALA A 40 -41.15 13.74 -24.33
N ILE A 41 -42.47 13.90 -24.10
CA ILE A 41 -43.39 12.78 -23.83
C ILE A 41 -43.44 11.78 -24.99
N LYS A 42 -43.53 12.27 -26.25
CA LYS A 42 -43.55 11.40 -27.42
C LYS A 42 -42.27 10.62 -27.62
N ASP A 43 -41.13 11.26 -27.35
CA ASP A 43 -39.79 10.64 -27.50
C ASP A 43 -39.57 9.61 -26.40
N LEU A 44 -39.99 9.90 -25.16
CA LEU A 44 -39.89 8.98 -24.02
C LEU A 44 -40.66 7.66 -24.24
N GLN A 45 -41.82 7.71 -24.83
CA GLN A 45 -42.64 6.51 -25.08
C GLN A 45 -42.06 5.56 -26.13
N LYS A 46 -41.10 6.01 -26.94
CA LYS A 46 -40.60 5.27 -28.09
C LYS A 46 -39.14 4.90 -28.04
N LEU A 47 -38.36 5.62 -27.26
CA LEU A 47 -36.90 5.58 -27.29
C LEU A 47 -36.35 5.02 -25.99
N SER A 48 -35.24 4.31 -26.10
CA SER A 48 -34.38 3.98 -24.95
C SER A 48 -33.64 5.22 -24.44
N THR A 49 -33.14 5.19 -23.24
CA THR A 49 -32.39 6.33 -22.66
C THR A 49 -31.23 6.80 -23.54
N PRO A 50 -30.34 5.93 -24.09
CA PRO A 50 -29.24 6.36 -24.95
C PRO A 50 -29.74 7.02 -26.25
N GLU A 51 -30.79 6.47 -26.85
CA GLU A 51 -31.40 7.04 -28.09
C GLU A 51 -32.03 8.40 -27.82
N TYR A 52 -32.78 8.51 -26.70
CA TYR A 52 -33.35 9.79 -26.27
C TYR A 52 -32.26 10.84 -26.10
N VAL A 53 -31.21 10.51 -25.32
CA VAL A 53 -30.10 11.42 -25.06
C VAL A 53 -29.44 11.89 -26.36
N SER A 54 -29.13 10.97 -27.27
CA SER A 54 -28.48 11.31 -28.55
C SER A 54 -29.36 12.23 -29.42
N ILE A 55 -30.65 11.93 -29.51
CA ILE A 55 -31.59 12.75 -30.28
C ILE A 55 -31.75 14.14 -29.67
N GLN A 56 -31.85 14.24 -28.33
CA GLN A 56 -32.01 15.54 -27.68
C GLN A 56 -30.73 16.39 -27.77
N LEU A 57 -29.52 15.79 -27.66
CA LEU A 57 -28.26 16.52 -27.85
C LEU A 57 -28.19 17.14 -29.25
N ASN A 58 -28.42 16.35 -30.29
CA ASN A 58 -28.43 16.84 -31.67
C ASN A 58 -29.49 17.95 -31.87
N PHE A 59 -30.70 17.73 -31.32
CA PHE A 59 -31.76 18.71 -31.39
C PHE A 59 -31.41 20.03 -30.69
N LEU A 60 -30.75 19.98 -29.53
CA LEU A 60 -30.30 21.16 -28.81
C LEU A 60 -29.19 21.93 -29.55
N GLU A 61 -28.32 21.23 -30.27
CA GLU A 61 -27.33 21.89 -31.14
C GLU A 61 -28.02 22.66 -32.27
N GLU A 62 -28.96 22.00 -32.97
CA GLU A 62 -29.76 22.67 -33.99
C GLU A 62 -30.57 23.86 -33.45
N GLU A 63 -31.11 23.73 -32.23
CA GLU A 63 -31.85 24.82 -31.58
C GLU A 63 -30.94 25.98 -31.21
N LYS A 64 -29.75 25.72 -30.76
CA LYS A 64 -28.74 26.75 -30.47
C LYS A 64 -28.35 27.52 -31.74
N GLU A 65 -28.18 26.85 -32.86
CA GLU A 65 -27.92 27.49 -34.14
C GLU A 65 -29.09 28.36 -34.58
N ARG A 66 -30.34 27.87 -34.42
CA ARG A 66 -31.56 28.64 -34.68
C ARG A 66 -31.65 29.88 -33.80
N GLN A 67 -31.39 29.74 -32.50
CA GLN A 67 -31.38 30.87 -31.56
C GLN A 67 -30.33 31.91 -31.92
N ASN A 68 -29.13 31.51 -32.29
CA ASN A 68 -28.05 32.41 -32.71
C ASN A 68 -28.43 33.20 -33.99
N THR A 69 -29.22 32.58 -34.86
CA THR A 69 -29.64 33.21 -36.12
C THR A 69 -30.84 34.16 -35.93
N LEU A 70 -31.81 33.73 -35.11
CA LEU A 70 -33.10 34.43 -34.98
C LEU A 70 -33.09 35.49 -33.87
N PHE A 71 -32.31 35.28 -32.79
CA PHE A 71 -32.34 36.09 -31.58
C PHE A 71 -30.97 36.69 -31.26
N LYS A 72 -30.28 37.14 -32.29
CA LYS A 72 -28.91 37.66 -32.16
C LYS A 72 -28.87 38.85 -31.18
N GLY A 73 -28.10 38.70 -30.10
CA GLY A 73 -27.90 39.79 -29.09
C GLY A 73 -28.94 39.79 -27.96
N LEU A 74 -29.88 38.84 -27.90
CA LEU A 74 -30.83 38.74 -26.79
C LEU A 74 -30.33 37.77 -25.71
N ASN A 75 -30.67 38.07 -24.46
CA ASN A 75 -30.45 37.11 -23.36
C ASN A 75 -31.54 36.02 -23.44
N LEU A 76 -31.12 34.80 -23.71
CA LEU A 76 -32.00 33.62 -23.88
C LEU A 76 -31.96 32.67 -22.69
N GLU A 77 -31.38 33.06 -21.56
CA GLU A 77 -31.28 32.20 -20.37
C GLU A 77 -32.62 31.62 -19.96
N ARG A 78 -33.66 32.45 -19.86
CA ARG A 78 -34.99 32.00 -19.46
C ARG A 78 -35.64 31.06 -20.50
N LEU A 79 -35.36 31.24 -21.77
CA LEU A 79 -35.80 30.32 -22.82
C LEU A 79 -35.13 28.97 -22.70
N ASN A 80 -33.82 28.97 -22.48
CA ASN A 80 -33.04 27.76 -22.30
C ASN A 80 -33.41 27.00 -21.01
N GLU A 81 -33.68 27.72 -19.92
CA GLU A 81 -34.17 27.11 -18.66
C GLU A 81 -35.50 26.36 -18.90
N ILE A 82 -36.45 26.93 -19.66
CA ILE A 82 -37.70 26.26 -19.98
C ILE A 82 -37.46 25.02 -20.84
N ILE A 83 -36.60 25.13 -21.86
CA ILE A 83 -36.27 24.01 -22.75
C ILE A 83 -35.64 22.86 -21.93
N TYR A 84 -34.65 23.15 -21.11
CA TYR A 84 -33.97 22.15 -20.31
C TYR A 84 -34.88 21.54 -19.25
N LYS A 85 -35.74 22.35 -18.62
CA LYS A 85 -36.72 21.86 -17.65
C LYS A 85 -37.71 20.87 -18.32
N GLU A 86 -38.21 21.18 -19.54
CA GLU A 86 -39.17 20.31 -20.22
C GLU A 86 -38.50 19.04 -20.77
N LEU A 87 -37.34 19.14 -21.38
CA LEU A 87 -36.66 17.99 -21.96
C LEU A 87 -36.00 17.09 -20.90
N ILE A 88 -35.44 17.68 -19.83
CA ILE A 88 -34.65 16.94 -18.83
C ILE A 88 -35.40 16.89 -17.52
N GLY A 89 -35.72 18.07 -16.94
CA GLY A 89 -36.18 18.18 -15.58
C GLY A 89 -37.43 17.39 -15.24
N LYS A 90 -38.45 17.45 -16.07
CA LYS A 90 -39.72 16.71 -15.84
C LYS A 90 -39.56 15.20 -16.00
N ASN A 91 -38.61 14.74 -16.79
CA ASN A 91 -38.46 13.36 -17.21
C ASN A 91 -37.19 12.68 -16.66
N MET A 92 -36.40 13.39 -15.86
CA MET A 92 -35.08 12.93 -15.44
C MET A 92 -35.12 11.62 -14.65
N ILE A 93 -36.09 11.44 -13.75
CA ILE A 93 -36.19 10.23 -12.93
C ILE A 93 -36.52 9.03 -13.83
N GLU A 94 -37.52 9.17 -14.72
CA GLU A 94 -37.93 8.11 -15.65
C GLU A 94 -36.75 7.71 -16.56
N LEU A 95 -36.06 8.68 -17.17
CA LEU A 95 -34.89 8.44 -18.02
C LEU A 95 -33.72 7.73 -17.27
N LEU A 96 -33.49 8.08 -16.02
CA LEU A 96 -32.40 7.49 -15.24
C LEU A 96 -32.74 6.07 -14.75
N GLU A 97 -34.04 5.78 -14.47
CA GLU A 97 -34.52 4.50 -13.94
C GLU A 97 -34.95 3.49 -15.03
N MET A 98 -35.02 3.89 -16.31
CA MET A 98 -35.30 2.94 -17.41
C MET A 98 -34.32 1.76 -17.39
N ASP A 99 -34.73 0.60 -17.93
CA ASP A 99 -33.87 -0.60 -18.07
C ASP A 99 -32.55 -0.31 -18.82
N SER A 100 -32.56 0.70 -19.72
CA SER A 100 -31.39 1.22 -20.43
C SER A 100 -30.77 2.46 -19.80
N GLY A 101 -31.20 2.82 -18.58
CA GLY A 101 -30.81 4.04 -17.87
C GLY A 101 -29.44 4.01 -17.24
N LEU A 102 -29.20 4.98 -16.37
CA LEU A 102 -27.87 5.22 -15.77
C LEU A 102 -27.27 3.98 -15.05
N LYS A 103 -28.10 3.24 -14.31
CA LYS A 103 -27.65 2.04 -13.60
C LYS A 103 -27.11 0.98 -14.57
N TYR A 104 -27.88 0.70 -15.65
CA TYR A 104 -27.44 -0.24 -16.67
C TYR A 104 -26.16 0.20 -17.37
N MET A 105 -26.04 1.50 -17.69
CA MET A 105 -24.83 2.05 -18.32
C MET A 105 -23.60 1.88 -17.44
N LEU A 106 -23.72 2.13 -16.12
CA LEU A 106 -22.64 1.96 -15.13
C LEU A 106 -22.23 0.47 -14.98
N GLU A 107 -23.21 -0.44 -14.87
CA GLU A 107 -22.95 -1.87 -14.68
C GLU A 107 -22.33 -2.53 -15.93
N ASN A 108 -22.67 -2.04 -17.12
CA ASN A 108 -22.22 -2.60 -18.40
C ASN A 108 -21.09 -1.78 -19.07
N ASN A 109 -20.48 -0.83 -18.35
CA ASN A 109 -19.37 0.00 -18.84
C ASN A 109 -19.67 0.71 -20.17
N LYS A 110 -20.90 1.23 -20.34
CA LYS A 110 -21.36 1.98 -21.51
C LYS A 110 -20.82 3.41 -21.49
N ASN A 111 -19.52 3.54 -21.66
CA ASN A 111 -18.76 4.77 -21.38
C ASN A 111 -19.16 5.96 -22.26
N GLU A 112 -19.40 5.72 -23.54
CA GLU A 112 -19.82 6.78 -24.49
C GLU A 112 -21.25 7.26 -24.17
N GLU A 113 -22.15 6.31 -23.89
CA GLU A 113 -23.52 6.60 -23.51
C GLU A 113 -23.60 7.37 -22.19
N LEU A 114 -22.72 7.02 -21.20
CA LEU A 114 -22.59 7.76 -19.94
C LEU A 114 -22.11 9.21 -20.16
N SER A 115 -21.12 9.42 -21.03
CA SER A 115 -20.64 10.76 -21.34
C SER A 115 -21.72 11.62 -21.99
N ASN A 116 -22.47 11.06 -22.96
CA ASN A 116 -23.57 11.75 -23.63
C ASN A 116 -24.72 12.07 -22.67
N LEU A 117 -25.09 11.13 -21.80
CA LEU A 117 -26.09 11.35 -20.76
C LEU A 117 -25.65 12.49 -19.82
N PHE A 118 -24.43 12.48 -19.37
CA PHE A 118 -23.89 13.56 -18.53
C PHE A 118 -23.89 14.91 -19.27
N ASP A 119 -23.55 14.93 -20.58
CA ASP A 119 -23.54 16.14 -21.38
C ASP A 119 -24.92 16.77 -21.55
N LEU A 120 -25.97 15.94 -21.65
CA LEU A 120 -27.34 16.42 -21.65
C LEU A 120 -27.75 16.92 -20.24
N PHE A 121 -27.57 16.10 -19.23
CA PHE A 121 -28.08 16.36 -17.88
C PHE A 121 -27.39 17.55 -17.18
N LYS A 122 -26.10 17.82 -17.46
CA LYS A 122 -25.39 19.00 -16.91
C LYS A 122 -26.04 20.34 -17.31
N LEU A 123 -26.86 20.38 -18.34
CA LEU A 123 -27.58 21.58 -18.76
C LEU A 123 -28.69 21.98 -17.77
N TYR A 124 -29.15 21.04 -16.95
CA TYR A 124 -30.16 21.28 -15.92
C TYR A 124 -29.61 20.83 -14.56
N GLU A 125 -29.07 21.77 -13.77
CA GLU A 125 -28.33 21.50 -12.53
C GLU A 125 -29.06 20.56 -11.55
N PRO A 126 -30.39 20.66 -11.30
CA PRO A 126 -31.07 19.73 -10.39
C PRO A 126 -30.95 18.27 -10.79
N SER A 127 -30.80 17.96 -12.07
CA SER A 127 -30.64 16.58 -12.55
C SER A 127 -29.34 15.92 -12.13
N LEU A 128 -28.30 16.71 -11.85
CA LEU A 128 -27.01 16.20 -11.35
C LEU A 128 -27.15 15.57 -9.97
N HIS A 129 -28.08 16.05 -9.14
CA HIS A 129 -28.36 15.46 -7.84
C HIS A 129 -29.01 14.08 -7.96
N GLU A 130 -29.87 13.89 -8.96
CA GLU A 130 -30.47 12.57 -9.23
C GLU A 130 -29.44 11.58 -9.76
N ILE A 131 -28.56 12.03 -10.67
CA ILE A 131 -27.38 11.22 -11.08
C ILE A 131 -26.54 10.84 -9.86
N ALA A 132 -26.27 11.80 -8.97
CA ALA A 132 -25.45 11.55 -7.77
C ALA A 132 -26.07 10.51 -6.85
N LYS A 133 -27.41 10.45 -6.71
CA LYS A 133 -28.08 9.42 -5.90
C LYS A 133 -27.85 8.02 -6.48
N ILE A 134 -28.07 7.83 -7.77
CA ILE A 134 -27.87 6.53 -8.41
C ILE A 134 -26.40 6.14 -8.42
N PHE A 135 -25.51 7.10 -8.63
CA PHE A 135 -24.06 6.88 -8.56
C PHE A 135 -23.59 6.50 -7.15
N LYS A 136 -24.16 7.13 -6.12
CA LYS A 136 -23.97 6.75 -4.73
C LYS A 136 -24.32 5.28 -4.49
N ASP A 137 -25.55 4.89 -4.90
CA ASP A 137 -26.02 3.52 -4.74
C ASP A 137 -25.16 2.51 -5.51
N TYR A 138 -24.69 2.87 -6.70
CA TYR A 138 -23.77 2.06 -7.47
C TYR A 138 -22.47 1.82 -6.74
N ILE A 139 -21.82 2.87 -6.21
CA ILE A 139 -20.58 2.75 -5.44
C ILE A 139 -20.81 1.90 -4.19
N HIS A 140 -21.87 2.18 -3.45
CA HIS A 140 -22.25 1.47 -2.24
C HIS A 140 -22.41 -0.04 -2.48
N ASN A 141 -23.13 -0.41 -3.53
CA ASN A 141 -23.35 -1.81 -3.90
C ASN A 141 -22.06 -2.51 -4.30
N ARG A 142 -21.15 -1.83 -5.05
CA ARG A 142 -19.84 -2.37 -5.44
C ARG A 142 -18.95 -2.59 -4.22
N LEU A 143 -18.91 -1.65 -3.28
CA LEU A 143 -18.17 -1.77 -2.02
C LEU A 143 -18.71 -2.90 -1.15
N ASN A 144 -20.02 -3.00 -0.99
CA ASN A 144 -20.65 -4.08 -0.23
C ASN A 144 -20.44 -5.47 -0.84
N ALA A 145 -20.40 -5.56 -2.16
CA ALA A 145 -20.11 -6.82 -2.86
C ALA A 145 -18.69 -7.33 -2.56
N LEU A 146 -17.72 -6.43 -2.43
CA LEU A 146 -16.37 -6.78 -2.00
C LEU A 146 -16.34 -7.31 -0.56
N TYR A 147 -17.18 -6.73 0.32
CA TYR A 147 -17.20 -7.07 1.74
C TYR A 147 -17.96 -8.35 2.07
N LYS A 148 -18.98 -8.70 1.31
CA LYS A 148 -19.77 -9.93 1.51
C LYS A 148 -18.96 -11.22 1.31
N ASN A 149 -17.81 -11.15 0.65
CA ASN A 149 -16.94 -12.30 0.47
C ASN A 149 -16.02 -12.47 1.69
N GLU A 150 -16.44 -13.30 2.66
CA GLU A 150 -15.72 -13.52 3.93
C GLU A 150 -14.28 -14.03 3.75
N GLU A 151 -13.99 -14.77 2.69
CA GLU A 151 -12.64 -15.28 2.41
C GLU A 151 -11.68 -14.17 1.98
N ILE A 152 -12.22 -13.11 1.40
CA ILE A 152 -11.43 -11.97 0.89
C ILE A 152 -11.30 -10.91 1.97
N ASN A 153 -12.36 -10.65 2.71
CA ASN A 153 -12.47 -9.56 3.65
C ASN A 153 -11.51 -9.65 4.84
N LYS A 154 -11.22 -10.87 5.31
CA LYS A 154 -10.31 -11.11 6.45
C LYS A 154 -8.82 -11.07 6.09
N VAL A 155 -8.47 -11.00 4.80
CA VAL A 155 -7.09 -11.09 4.31
C VAL A 155 -6.71 -9.77 3.63
N PRO A 156 -5.88 -8.92 4.29
CA PRO A 156 -5.48 -7.62 3.75
C PRO A 156 -4.88 -7.67 2.35
N GLU A 157 -4.08 -8.71 2.05
CA GLU A 157 -3.45 -8.91 0.74
C GLU A 157 -4.46 -9.16 -0.40
N LYS A 158 -5.70 -9.53 -0.07
CA LYS A 158 -6.76 -9.78 -1.05
C LYS A 158 -7.73 -8.61 -1.16
N ILE A 159 -8.14 -8.01 -0.04
CA ILE A 159 -9.17 -6.97 -0.02
C ILE A 159 -8.62 -5.61 -0.46
N VAL A 160 -7.44 -5.20 0.03
CA VAL A 160 -6.91 -3.86 -0.23
C VAL A 160 -6.60 -3.64 -1.71
N PRO A 161 -5.98 -4.58 -2.47
CA PRO A 161 -5.82 -4.43 -3.92
C PRO A 161 -7.13 -4.23 -4.67
N LYS A 162 -8.19 -4.94 -4.30
CA LYS A 162 -9.52 -4.80 -4.92
C LYS A 162 -10.16 -3.46 -4.62
N LEU A 163 -9.98 -2.94 -3.40
CA LEU A 163 -10.42 -1.58 -3.05
C LEU A 163 -9.67 -0.52 -3.86
N ILE A 164 -8.36 -0.68 -4.05
CA ILE A 164 -7.55 0.21 -4.89
C ILE A 164 -8.04 0.17 -6.34
N GLU A 165 -8.30 -1.02 -6.88
CA GLU A 165 -8.79 -1.21 -8.24
C GLU A 165 -10.17 -0.56 -8.42
N LEU A 166 -11.11 -0.85 -7.52
CA LEU A 166 -12.43 -0.23 -7.55
C LEU A 166 -12.35 1.30 -7.47
N LYS A 167 -11.51 1.85 -6.59
CA LYS A 167 -11.33 3.30 -6.49
C LYS A 167 -10.77 3.90 -7.78
N LYS A 168 -9.83 3.22 -8.44
CA LYS A 168 -9.31 3.65 -9.75
C LYS A 168 -10.38 3.62 -10.84
N GLU A 169 -11.22 2.58 -10.89
CA GLU A 169 -12.36 2.51 -11.81
C GLU A 169 -13.31 3.71 -11.61
N ILE A 170 -13.71 3.94 -10.35
CA ILE A 170 -14.62 5.04 -10.02
C ILE A 170 -14.00 6.41 -10.30
N ASN A 171 -12.71 6.60 -10.04
CA ASN A 171 -11.98 7.81 -10.39
C ASN A 171 -12.03 8.04 -11.91
N THR A 172 -11.78 7.00 -12.70
CA THR A 172 -11.84 7.08 -14.17
C THR A 172 -13.24 7.47 -14.66
N LEU A 173 -14.30 6.96 -14.03
CA LEU A 173 -15.68 7.36 -14.36
C LEU A 173 -15.90 8.86 -14.11
N VAL A 174 -15.48 9.36 -12.95
CA VAL A 174 -15.64 10.78 -12.60
C VAL A 174 -14.79 11.68 -13.51
N GLU A 175 -13.54 11.30 -13.77
CA GLU A 175 -12.62 12.13 -14.54
C GLU A 175 -12.99 12.18 -16.04
N LYS A 176 -13.20 11.04 -16.64
CA LYS A 176 -13.36 10.94 -18.10
C LYS A 176 -14.81 11.15 -18.55
N PHE A 177 -15.77 10.56 -17.86
CA PHE A 177 -17.17 10.54 -18.34
C PHE A 177 -18.04 11.58 -17.64
N PHE A 178 -17.77 11.88 -16.38
CA PHE A 178 -18.48 12.93 -15.65
C PHE A 178 -17.68 14.26 -15.56
N LYS A 179 -16.62 14.38 -16.37
CA LYS A 179 -15.83 15.62 -16.59
C LYS A 179 -15.42 16.34 -15.29
N ASN A 180 -15.04 15.58 -14.28
CA ASN A 180 -14.65 16.06 -12.95
C ASN A 180 -15.72 16.92 -12.25
N ASN A 181 -16.99 16.66 -12.47
CA ASN A 181 -18.07 17.39 -11.82
C ASN A 181 -17.95 17.31 -10.27
N ASP A 182 -18.06 18.47 -9.60
CA ASP A 182 -17.83 18.58 -8.16
C ASP A 182 -18.85 17.80 -7.32
N ILE A 183 -20.12 17.73 -7.75
CA ILE A 183 -21.18 16.98 -7.05
C ILE A 183 -20.84 15.49 -7.07
N LEU A 184 -20.48 14.93 -8.23
CA LEU A 184 -20.15 13.52 -8.35
C LEU A 184 -18.82 13.16 -7.70
N LYS A 185 -17.87 14.08 -7.75
CA LYS A 185 -16.59 13.93 -7.03
C LYS A 185 -16.79 13.88 -5.52
N SER A 186 -17.57 14.80 -4.97
CA SER A 186 -17.89 14.80 -3.53
C SER A 186 -18.71 13.58 -3.12
N THR A 187 -19.67 13.15 -3.93
CA THR A 187 -20.45 11.92 -3.72
C THR A 187 -19.53 10.70 -3.61
N LYS A 188 -18.61 10.55 -4.56
CA LYS A 188 -17.61 9.47 -4.53
C LYS A 188 -16.77 9.49 -3.25
N GLU A 189 -16.18 10.65 -2.90
CA GLU A 189 -15.32 10.74 -1.73
C GLU A 189 -16.11 10.45 -0.43
N ASN A 190 -17.35 10.94 -0.32
CA ASN A 190 -18.20 10.70 0.83
C ASN A 190 -18.52 9.20 1.00
N GLU A 191 -18.85 8.48 -0.10
CA GLU A 191 -19.14 7.05 -0.02
C GLU A 191 -17.93 6.23 0.41
N PHE A 192 -16.74 6.50 -0.13
CA PHE A 192 -15.53 5.85 0.34
C PHE A 192 -15.21 6.20 1.80
N TYR A 193 -15.41 7.46 2.20
CA TYR A 193 -15.18 7.91 3.57
C TYR A 193 -16.13 7.23 4.57
N GLU A 194 -17.43 7.13 4.26
CA GLU A 194 -18.41 6.43 5.08
C GLU A 194 -18.13 4.93 5.16
N TYR A 195 -17.82 4.31 4.02
CA TYR A 195 -17.51 2.88 3.95
C TYR A 195 -16.26 2.52 4.75
N MET A 196 -15.23 3.36 4.72
CA MET A 196 -13.95 3.13 5.40
C MET A 196 -13.94 3.65 6.86
N SER A 197 -15.11 4.03 7.40
CA SER A 197 -15.26 4.50 8.79
C SER A 197 -14.91 3.47 9.87
N PRO A 198 -15.13 2.14 9.70
CA PRO A 198 -14.78 1.17 10.72
C PRO A 198 -13.28 1.14 11.05
N ASN A 199 -12.95 1.07 12.34
CA ASN A 199 -11.58 1.14 12.86
C ASN A 199 -10.64 0.02 12.44
N TYR A 200 -11.13 -1.03 11.77
CA TYR A 200 -10.27 -2.10 11.26
C TYR A 200 -9.61 -1.76 9.92
N PHE A 201 -10.18 -0.86 9.10
CA PHE A 201 -9.59 -0.48 7.82
C PHE A 201 -8.20 0.13 7.92
N PRO A 202 -7.93 1.07 8.85
CA PRO A 202 -6.58 1.61 9.03
C PRO A 202 -5.55 0.52 9.25
N LYS A 203 -5.87 -0.47 10.08
CA LYS A 203 -5.00 -1.60 10.37
C LYS A 203 -4.81 -2.49 9.13
N GLN A 204 -5.88 -2.84 8.42
CA GLN A 204 -5.81 -3.68 7.22
C GLN A 204 -4.95 -3.04 6.12
N ILE A 205 -5.07 -1.74 5.91
CA ILE A 205 -4.25 -1.02 4.91
C ILE A 205 -2.78 -1.00 5.34
N ALA A 206 -2.48 -0.79 6.64
CA ALA A 206 -1.12 -0.85 7.15
C ALA A 206 -0.52 -2.27 7.06
N GLU A 207 -1.31 -3.32 7.32
CA GLU A 207 -0.91 -4.72 7.15
C GLU A 207 -0.62 -5.07 5.68
N TYR A 208 -1.44 -4.57 4.76
CA TYR A 208 -1.18 -4.73 3.33
C TYR A 208 0.09 -4.02 2.89
N LEU A 209 0.32 -2.80 3.35
CA LEU A 209 1.57 -2.08 3.09
C LEU A 209 2.78 -2.85 3.64
N ASP A 210 2.68 -3.37 4.86
CA ASP A 210 3.73 -4.20 5.47
C ASP A 210 4.02 -5.46 4.63
N TYR A 211 2.97 -6.15 4.18
CA TYR A 211 3.12 -7.28 3.25
C TYR A 211 3.82 -6.87 1.95
N CYS A 212 3.43 -5.75 1.35
CA CYS A 212 4.05 -5.24 0.13
C CYS A 212 5.54 -4.97 0.32
N MET A 213 5.93 -4.30 1.43
CA MET A 213 7.31 -3.96 1.75
C MET A 213 8.17 -5.18 2.08
N ARG A 214 7.58 -6.27 2.62
CA ARG A 214 8.31 -7.50 2.93
C ARG A 214 8.39 -8.51 1.79
N LYS A 215 7.33 -8.62 0.99
CA LYS A 215 7.19 -9.70 -0.02
C LYS A 215 6.52 -9.26 -1.31
N GLY A 216 5.47 -8.43 -1.23
CA GLY A 216 4.58 -8.15 -2.34
C GLY A 216 5.24 -7.42 -3.51
N PHE A 217 6.30 -6.65 -3.25
CA PHE A 217 7.05 -5.91 -4.29
C PHE A 217 8.21 -6.71 -4.89
N LYS A 218 8.46 -7.94 -4.40
CA LYS A 218 9.55 -8.78 -4.94
C LYS A 218 9.35 -9.05 -6.43
N GLY A 219 10.34 -8.67 -7.25
CA GLY A 219 10.31 -8.89 -8.70
C GLY A 219 9.37 -7.98 -9.50
N LYS A 220 8.69 -7.01 -8.86
CA LYS A 220 7.86 -6.03 -9.55
C LYS A 220 8.70 -4.87 -10.08
N ASN A 221 8.27 -4.30 -11.22
CA ASN A 221 8.88 -3.09 -11.75
C ASN A 221 8.47 -1.84 -10.94
N GLN A 222 9.26 -0.77 -11.07
CA GLN A 222 9.04 0.47 -10.31
C GLN A 222 7.66 1.08 -10.56
N ALA A 223 7.17 1.10 -11.79
CA ALA A 223 5.86 1.65 -12.14
C ALA A 223 4.71 0.92 -11.42
N THR A 224 4.80 -0.41 -11.28
CA THR A 224 3.81 -1.20 -10.53
C THR A 224 3.87 -0.90 -9.03
N ILE A 225 5.08 -0.73 -8.47
CA ILE A 225 5.29 -0.36 -7.07
C ILE A 225 4.67 1.01 -6.81
N ASP A 226 5.02 2.00 -7.64
CA ASP A 226 4.51 3.36 -7.53
C ASP A 226 2.98 3.40 -7.62
N SER A 227 2.39 2.72 -8.61
CA SER A 227 0.93 2.63 -8.74
C SER A 227 0.25 1.98 -7.52
N SER A 228 0.91 1.01 -6.87
CA SER A 228 0.37 0.40 -5.64
C SER A 228 0.47 1.35 -4.45
N LEU A 229 1.59 2.07 -4.32
CA LEU A 229 1.77 3.07 -3.27
C LEU A 229 0.79 4.25 -3.43
N ASP A 230 0.59 4.74 -4.67
CA ASP A 230 -0.42 5.76 -4.97
C ASP A 230 -1.83 5.30 -4.56
N GLY A 231 -2.17 4.06 -4.88
CA GLY A 231 -3.45 3.47 -4.47
C GLY A 231 -3.64 3.42 -2.95
N ILE A 232 -2.58 3.08 -2.20
CA ILE A 232 -2.61 3.08 -0.72
C ILE A 232 -2.80 4.51 -0.20
N ILE A 233 -2.11 5.50 -0.76
CA ILE A 233 -2.26 6.91 -0.38
C ILE A 233 -3.69 7.40 -0.67
N GLU A 234 -4.26 7.02 -1.81
CA GLU A 234 -5.64 7.37 -2.15
C GLU A 234 -6.67 6.76 -1.18
N LEU A 235 -6.46 5.52 -0.73
CA LEU A 235 -7.30 4.93 0.31
C LEU A 235 -7.10 5.63 1.66
N PHE A 236 -5.87 5.94 2.02
CA PHE A 236 -5.55 6.65 3.26
C PHE A 236 -6.26 8.01 3.36
N LYS A 237 -6.41 8.75 2.26
CA LYS A 237 -7.13 10.03 2.23
C LYS A 237 -8.58 9.90 2.74
N ASN A 238 -9.22 8.76 2.49
CA ASN A 238 -10.61 8.47 2.90
C ASN A 238 -10.74 7.85 4.30
N LEU A 239 -9.66 7.55 5.00
CA LEU A 239 -9.72 7.08 6.37
C LEU A 239 -10.20 8.18 7.32
N GLN A 240 -11.15 7.85 8.19
CA GLN A 240 -11.54 8.74 9.30
C GLN A 240 -10.45 8.79 10.36
N SER A 241 -9.95 7.63 10.76
CA SER A 241 -8.93 7.48 11.81
C SER A 241 -7.54 7.33 11.21
N LYS A 242 -7.01 8.41 10.63
CA LYS A 242 -5.68 8.45 10.00
C LYS A 242 -4.56 8.13 10.98
N ASP A 243 -4.70 8.59 12.23
CA ASP A 243 -3.70 8.36 13.29
C ASP A 243 -3.54 6.87 13.62
N PHE A 244 -4.61 6.08 13.55
CA PHE A 244 -4.51 4.62 13.72
C PHE A 244 -3.68 3.97 12.61
N PHE A 245 -3.87 4.40 11.36
CA PHE A 245 -3.04 3.91 10.27
C PHE A 245 -1.56 4.27 10.49
N LEU A 246 -1.28 5.53 10.84
CA LEU A 246 0.09 5.99 11.08
C LEU A 246 0.75 5.20 12.21
N ALA A 247 0.07 5.01 13.33
CA ALA A 247 0.59 4.23 14.46
C ALA A 247 0.90 2.76 14.07
N TRP A 248 0.02 2.09 13.31
CA TRP A 248 0.29 0.75 12.81
C TRP A 248 1.42 0.71 11.78
N ASN A 249 1.44 1.68 10.86
CA ASN A 249 2.51 1.78 9.87
C ASN A 249 3.87 2.00 10.53
N GLU A 250 3.97 2.88 11.53
CA GLU A 250 5.18 3.12 12.30
C GLU A 250 5.65 1.86 13.01
N LEU A 251 4.76 1.16 13.70
CA LEU A 251 5.07 -0.11 14.36
C LEU A 251 5.60 -1.15 13.36
N TYR A 252 4.93 -1.32 12.22
CA TYR A 252 5.36 -2.29 11.21
C TYR A 252 6.67 -1.88 10.55
N THR A 253 6.88 -0.60 10.29
CA THR A 253 8.14 -0.08 9.72
C THR A 253 9.30 -0.31 10.68
N GLN A 254 9.14 -0.01 11.97
CA GLN A 254 10.14 -0.32 12.99
C GLN A 254 10.46 -1.82 13.05
N LEU A 255 9.43 -2.68 13.01
CA LEU A 255 9.60 -4.13 13.02
C LEU A 255 10.34 -4.64 11.77
N ARG A 256 10.02 -4.11 10.58
CA ARG A 256 10.68 -4.49 9.32
C ARG A 256 12.15 -4.08 9.32
N LEU A 257 12.43 -2.82 9.66
CA LEU A 257 13.79 -2.28 9.65
C LEU A 257 14.65 -2.95 10.72
N ASN A 258 14.13 -3.16 11.93
CA ASN A 258 14.88 -3.78 13.01
C ASN A 258 15.12 -5.29 12.84
N LYS A 259 14.26 -6.01 12.09
CA LYS A 259 14.37 -7.45 11.87
C LYS A 259 14.87 -7.82 10.47
N TYR A 260 15.28 -6.84 9.67
CA TYR A 260 15.82 -7.05 8.32
C TYR A 260 14.83 -7.74 7.35
N PHE A 261 13.54 -7.42 7.48
CA PHE A 261 12.50 -7.99 6.64
C PHE A 261 12.10 -7.10 5.46
N THR A 262 12.61 -5.88 5.39
CA THR A 262 12.31 -5.01 4.25
C THR A 262 13.00 -5.49 2.97
N LEU A 263 12.29 -5.46 1.85
CA LEU A 263 12.84 -5.81 0.54
C LEU A 263 13.74 -4.72 -0.02
N SER A 264 13.41 -3.47 0.25
CA SER A 264 14.12 -2.33 -0.31
C SER A 264 13.91 -1.09 0.54
N ILE A 265 15.00 -0.51 0.98
CA ILE A 265 14.98 0.76 1.71
C ILE A 265 14.47 1.91 0.82
N LYS A 266 14.70 1.82 -0.51
CA LYS A 266 14.17 2.80 -1.46
C LYS A 266 12.65 2.84 -1.47
N CYS A 267 11.98 1.69 -1.31
CA CYS A 267 10.52 1.64 -1.22
C CYS A 267 10.02 2.29 0.08
N GLU A 268 10.69 2.05 1.21
CA GLU A 268 10.36 2.68 2.50
C GLU A 268 10.48 4.21 2.40
N LYS A 269 11.59 4.69 1.84
CA LYS A 269 11.82 6.12 1.63
C LYS A 269 10.82 6.73 0.65
N ASN A 270 10.50 6.03 -0.44
CA ASN A 270 9.50 6.49 -1.40
C ASN A 270 8.13 6.70 -0.73
N PHE A 271 7.70 5.74 0.08
CA PHE A 271 6.44 5.87 0.82
C PHE A 271 6.48 7.02 1.84
N ALA A 272 7.56 7.14 2.61
CA ALA A 272 7.75 8.25 3.55
C ALA A 272 7.71 9.62 2.85
N ASN A 273 8.36 9.74 1.68
CA ASN A 273 8.34 10.95 0.87
C ASN A 273 6.94 11.29 0.35
N ARG A 274 6.15 10.29 -0.05
CA ARG A 274 4.75 10.50 -0.48
C ARG A 274 3.89 11.02 0.67
N LEU A 275 4.00 10.44 1.87
CA LEU A 275 3.29 10.95 3.06
C LEU A 275 3.65 12.41 3.32
N LYS A 276 4.93 12.76 3.22
CA LYS A 276 5.41 14.13 3.44
C LYS A 276 4.96 15.09 2.33
N ASN A 277 5.20 14.74 1.06
CA ASN A 277 5.02 15.66 -0.06
C ASN A 277 3.55 15.81 -0.47
N ASP A 278 2.80 14.70 -0.47
CA ASP A 278 1.41 14.68 -0.96
C ASP A 278 0.40 15.05 0.14
N LEU A 279 0.75 14.77 1.40
CA LEU A 279 -0.18 14.90 2.52
C LEU A 279 0.33 15.80 3.64
N ASN A 280 1.57 16.27 3.56
CA ASN A 280 2.24 17.03 4.62
C ASN A 280 2.28 16.29 5.98
N ILE A 281 2.39 14.94 5.93
CA ILE A 281 2.47 14.08 7.10
C ILE A 281 3.93 13.66 7.28
N PHE A 282 4.44 13.90 8.48
CA PHE A 282 5.80 13.54 8.86
C PHE A 282 5.76 12.28 9.71
N LEU A 283 6.55 11.27 9.34
CA LEU A 283 6.78 10.11 10.17
C LEU A 283 7.61 10.50 11.40
N ASP A 284 7.55 9.65 12.44
CA ASP A 284 8.39 9.81 13.62
C ASP A 284 9.86 9.95 13.24
N ALA A 285 10.57 10.85 13.95
CA ALA A 285 11.98 11.12 13.72
C ALA A 285 12.86 9.87 13.84
N GLU A 286 12.48 8.91 14.72
CA GLU A 286 13.18 7.63 14.84
C GLU A 286 13.11 6.82 13.55
N ILE A 287 11.94 6.78 12.90
CA ILE A 287 11.75 6.04 11.64
C ILE A 287 12.53 6.71 10.51
N VAL A 288 12.46 8.02 10.41
CA VAL A 288 13.20 8.78 9.39
C VAL A 288 14.70 8.54 9.54
N ASN A 289 15.20 8.59 10.78
CA ASN A 289 16.60 8.32 11.08
C ASN A 289 16.98 6.86 10.81
N LEU A 290 16.08 5.88 11.06
CA LEU A 290 16.30 4.48 10.69
C LEU A 290 16.42 4.29 9.18
N ILE A 291 15.53 4.93 8.41
CA ILE A 291 15.58 4.86 6.94
C ILE A 291 16.89 5.45 6.41
N SER A 292 17.28 6.63 6.89
CA SER A 292 18.54 7.28 6.49
C SER A 292 19.75 6.43 6.86
N PHE A 293 19.72 5.84 8.03
CA PHE A 293 20.77 4.94 8.50
C PHE A 293 20.92 3.69 7.60
N TRP A 294 19.81 3.11 7.15
CA TRP A 294 19.84 1.98 6.23
C TRP A 294 20.38 2.34 4.84
N GLU A 295 20.14 3.55 4.36
CA GLU A 295 20.75 4.05 3.13
C GLU A 295 22.26 4.21 3.27
N GLU A 296 22.73 4.79 4.38
CA GLU A 296 24.14 4.94 4.66
C GLU A 296 24.84 3.58 4.76
N LYS A 297 24.14 2.57 5.32
CA LYS A 297 24.66 1.20 5.42
C LYS A 297 25.00 0.62 4.04
N GLU A 298 24.12 0.72 3.07
CA GLU A 298 24.39 0.22 1.71
C GLU A 298 25.66 0.87 1.15
N ILE A 299 25.83 2.17 1.39
CA ILE A 299 26.98 2.94 0.88
C ILE A 299 28.28 2.49 1.57
N TYR A 300 28.34 2.46 2.90
CA TYR A 300 29.62 2.12 3.58
C TYR A 300 29.99 0.65 3.42
N MET A 301 29.03 -0.27 3.28
CA MET A 301 29.32 -1.67 3.01
C MET A 301 29.88 -1.87 1.60
N GLU A 302 29.36 -1.16 0.61
CA GLU A 302 29.89 -1.17 -0.74
C GLU A 302 31.32 -0.60 -0.80
N GLU A 303 31.56 0.52 -0.13
CA GLU A 303 32.90 1.11 -0.01
C GLU A 303 33.86 0.19 0.73
N TYR A 304 33.44 -0.38 1.90
CA TYR A 304 34.25 -1.33 2.66
C TYR A 304 34.61 -2.56 1.84
N SER A 305 33.70 -3.05 1.01
CA SER A 305 33.95 -4.20 0.12
C SER A 305 35.06 -3.93 -0.92
N LYS A 306 35.19 -2.67 -1.35
CA LYS A 306 36.20 -2.20 -2.32
C LYS A 306 37.55 -1.85 -1.69
N THR A 307 37.61 -1.73 -0.37
CA THR A 307 38.84 -1.38 0.35
C THR A 307 39.80 -2.58 0.36
N PRO A 308 41.03 -2.45 -0.14
CA PRO A 308 42.01 -3.53 -0.08
C PRO A 308 42.44 -3.73 1.38
N SER A 309 41.90 -4.75 2.02
CA SER A 309 42.26 -5.09 3.37
C SER A 309 43.36 -6.14 3.40
N LYS A 310 44.45 -5.81 4.12
CA LYS A 310 45.62 -6.72 4.33
C LYS A 310 45.27 -7.94 5.22
N GLY A 311 44.06 -8.02 5.74
CA GLY A 311 43.62 -9.03 6.71
C GLY A 311 42.29 -9.69 6.49
N LYS A 312 41.61 -9.43 5.33
CA LYS A 312 40.39 -10.18 5.01
C LYS A 312 40.76 -11.63 4.71
N PRO A 313 40.44 -12.59 5.56
CA PRO A 313 40.53 -13.98 5.16
C PRO A 313 39.58 -14.15 3.98
N ASN A 314 40.08 -14.59 2.83
CA ASN A 314 39.28 -14.89 1.64
C ASN A 314 38.18 -15.94 1.89
N GLU A 315 38.11 -16.46 3.09
CA GLU A 315 37.31 -17.62 3.49
C GLU A 315 35.98 -17.24 4.16
N ILE A 316 35.78 -15.97 4.61
CA ILE A 316 34.56 -15.56 5.30
C ILE A 316 33.89 -14.41 4.59
N LYS A 317 32.61 -14.58 4.25
CA LYS A 317 31.72 -13.48 3.91
C LYS A 317 31.31 -12.76 5.20
N PHE A 318 31.90 -11.63 5.45
CA PHE A 318 31.67 -10.82 6.63
C PHE A 318 30.69 -9.68 6.30
N ASN A 319 29.53 -9.69 6.94
CA ASN A 319 28.49 -8.67 6.81
C ASN A 319 28.31 -7.98 8.16
N ILE A 320 28.29 -6.67 8.19
CA ILE A 320 28.18 -5.88 9.40
C ILE A 320 26.96 -4.98 9.34
N GLU A 321 26.31 -4.87 10.46
CA GLU A 321 25.19 -3.97 10.67
C GLU A 321 25.54 -3.01 11.80
N VAL A 322 25.82 -1.77 11.42
CA VAL A 322 26.01 -0.69 12.41
C VAL A 322 24.62 -0.18 12.78
N LEU A 323 24.27 -0.12 14.04
CA LEU A 323 22.99 0.38 14.54
C LEU A 323 23.22 1.64 15.36
N PRO A 324 22.35 2.66 15.26
CA PRO A 324 22.50 3.84 16.08
C PRO A 324 22.23 3.51 17.56
N SER A 325 22.92 4.20 18.46
CA SER A 325 22.87 3.94 19.91
C SER A 325 21.49 4.11 20.55
N TRP A 326 20.62 4.88 19.90
CA TRP A 326 19.24 5.14 20.34
C TRP A 326 18.24 4.06 19.89
N SER A 327 18.61 3.13 19.02
CA SER A 327 17.72 2.02 18.66
C SER A 327 17.49 1.16 19.91
N GLY A 328 16.36 1.38 20.59
CA GLY A 328 16.06 0.97 21.97
C GLY A 328 16.09 -0.53 22.29
N LYS A 329 16.57 -1.38 21.35
CA LYS A 329 16.77 -2.82 21.55
C LYS A 329 18.17 -3.20 22.02
N LEU A 330 19.13 -2.29 21.91
CA LEU A 330 20.52 -2.53 22.24
C LEU A 330 20.87 -1.84 23.56
N ARG A 331 20.26 -2.31 24.66
CA ARG A 331 20.68 -1.87 25.99
C ARG A 331 21.98 -2.56 26.35
N ASP A 332 22.92 -1.81 26.96
CA ASP A 332 24.25 -2.28 27.41
C ASP A 332 24.22 -3.55 28.28
N LYS A 333 23.05 -3.95 28.78
CA LYS A 333 22.87 -5.14 29.63
C LYS A 333 23.15 -6.48 28.95
N ASN A 334 23.25 -6.52 27.61
CA ASN A 334 23.44 -7.75 26.84
C ASN A 334 24.81 -7.82 26.13
N LEU A 335 25.75 -6.96 26.47
CA LEU A 335 27.12 -7.05 25.95
C LEU A 335 27.86 -8.19 26.61
N ILE A 336 28.18 -9.22 25.84
CA ILE A 336 29.01 -10.34 26.28
C ILE A 336 30.31 -10.31 25.48
N ALA A 337 31.43 -10.23 26.17
CA ALA A 337 32.74 -10.26 25.56
C ALA A 337 33.22 -11.71 25.43
N PHE A 338 32.92 -12.35 24.31
CA PHE A 338 33.40 -13.68 23.99
C PHE A 338 34.89 -13.67 23.62
N ASN A 339 35.64 -14.71 23.99
CA ASN A 339 36.92 -15.01 23.38
C ASN A 339 36.71 -15.48 21.94
N LEU A 340 36.99 -14.60 20.99
CA LEU A 340 36.77 -14.89 19.56
C LEU A 340 38.02 -15.56 18.94
N PRO A 341 37.84 -16.54 18.04
CA PRO A 341 38.91 -17.03 17.19
C PRO A 341 39.58 -15.88 16.41
N LYS A 342 40.88 -15.97 16.13
CA LYS A 342 41.63 -14.94 15.37
C LYS A 342 40.95 -14.56 14.05
N LEU A 343 40.30 -15.53 13.42
CA LEU A 343 39.57 -15.32 12.17
C LEU A 343 38.43 -14.28 12.31
N PHE A 344 37.65 -14.33 13.39
CA PHE A 344 36.56 -13.40 13.65
C PHE A 344 37.09 -12.06 14.22
N SER A 345 38.05 -12.11 15.15
CA SER A 345 38.58 -10.87 15.70
C SER A 345 39.30 -10.02 14.65
N SER A 346 40.02 -10.62 13.70
CA SER A 346 40.66 -9.87 12.61
C SER A 346 39.64 -9.18 11.68
N CYS A 347 38.49 -9.79 11.40
CA CYS A 347 37.42 -9.15 10.65
C CYS A 347 36.83 -7.93 11.37
N ILE A 348 36.63 -8.07 12.69
CA ILE A 348 36.12 -7.00 13.55
C ILE A 348 37.12 -5.83 13.60
N GLU A 349 38.39 -6.10 13.88
CA GLU A 349 39.45 -5.08 13.94
C GLU A 349 39.63 -4.35 12.60
N ASP A 350 39.55 -5.06 11.47
CA ASP A 350 39.68 -4.47 10.14
C ASP A 350 38.55 -3.51 9.85
N PHE A 351 37.30 -3.90 10.20
CA PHE A 351 36.16 -3.01 10.05
C PHE A 351 36.24 -1.81 11.02
N GLU A 352 36.64 -2.00 12.27
CA GLU A 352 36.81 -0.90 13.22
C GLU A 352 37.80 0.15 12.68
N LYS A 353 38.93 -0.28 12.17
CA LYS A 353 39.93 0.62 11.56
C LYS A 353 39.33 1.40 10.37
N TYR A 354 38.60 0.74 9.51
CA TYR A 354 37.93 1.39 8.39
C TYR A 354 36.90 2.39 8.87
N TYR A 355 35.96 1.96 9.75
CA TYR A 355 34.84 2.77 10.18
C TYR A 355 35.27 3.97 11.02
N LEU A 356 36.14 3.76 12.01
CA LEU A 356 36.62 4.85 12.86
C LEU A 356 37.58 5.78 12.12
N GLY A 357 38.27 5.32 11.10
CA GLY A 357 39.06 6.16 10.21
C GLY A 357 38.18 7.12 9.38
N LYS A 358 36.98 6.69 9.00
CA LYS A 358 36.00 7.51 8.27
C LYS A 358 35.16 8.41 9.17
N TYR A 359 34.78 7.92 10.36
CA TYR A 359 33.88 8.57 11.31
C TYR A 359 34.59 8.84 12.62
N THR A 360 35.37 9.91 12.71
CA THR A 360 36.31 10.22 13.81
C THR A 360 35.64 10.43 15.17
N ASN A 361 34.35 10.73 15.24
CA ASN A 361 33.62 10.99 16.50
C ASN A 361 32.67 9.84 16.89
N HIS A 362 32.84 8.67 16.31
CA HIS A 362 31.99 7.51 16.58
C HIS A 362 32.73 6.51 17.46
N ASN A 363 32.00 5.79 18.31
CA ASN A 363 32.45 4.63 19.05
C ASN A 363 31.61 3.42 18.65
N LEU A 364 32.27 2.29 18.37
CA LEU A 364 31.58 1.04 18.06
C LEU A 364 31.46 0.17 19.32
N LYS A 365 30.29 -0.42 19.51
CA LYS A 365 30.04 -1.47 20.49
C LYS A 365 29.51 -2.70 19.77
N TRP A 366 30.09 -3.88 20.02
CA TRP A 366 29.71 -5.11 19.31
C TRP A 366 28.69 -5.92 20.09
N PHE A 367 27.56 -6.23 19.42
CA PHE A 367 26.50 -7.07 19.97
C PHE A 367 26.62 -8.48 19.40
N LEU A 368 27.60 -9.20 19.86
CA LEU A 368 27.98 -10.51 19.34
C LEU A 368 26.88 -11.58 19.50
N ASN A 369 26.06 -11.46 20.56
CA ASN A 369 24.94 -12.39 20.80
C ASN A 369 23.90 -12.43 19.68
N ASN A 370 23.76 -11.34 18.92
CA ASN A 370 22.79 -11.23 17.84
C ASN A 370 23.38 -11.58 16.47
N SER A 371 24.63 -12.02 16.44
CA SER A 371 25.32 -12.40 15.21
C SER A 371 24.72 -13.69 14.63
N LYS A 372 24.49 -13.68 13.31
CA LYS A 372 24.07 -14.85 12.55
C LYS A 372 25.27 -15.39 11.80
N LEU A 373 25.49 -16.69 11.93
CA LEU A 373 26.57 -17.38 11.25
C LEU A 373 26.02 -18.53 10.42
N GLU A 374 26.64 -18.71 9.27
CA GLU A 374 26.39 -19.86 8.41
C GLU A 374 27.69 -20.68 8.37
N ILE A 375 27.61 -21.95 8.79
CA ILE A 375 28.76 -22.85 8.81
C ILE A 375 28.50 -24.05 7.90
N GLN A 376 29.57 -24.55 7.29
CA GLN A 376 29.56 -25.78 6.54
C GLN A 376 30.11 -26.91 7.39
N TYR A 377 29.32 -27.96 7.54
CA TYR A 377 29.72 -29.16 8.26
C TYR A 377 30.42 -30.11 7.31
N LEU A 378 31.73 -30.25 7.38
CA LEU A 378 32.54 -31.01 6.43
C LEU A 378 32.22 -32.52 6.39
N TYR A 379 31.69 -33.06 7.48
CA TYR A 379 31.26 -34.47 7.56
C TYR A 379 29.96 -34.77 6.79
N LEU A 380 29.23 -33.75 6.39
CA LEU A 380 28.02 -33.88 5.61
C LEU A 380 28.33 -33.46 4.17
N THR A 381 28.54 -34.42 3.30
CA THR A 381 28.76 -34.17 1.86
C THR A 381 27.68 -33.24 1.29
N ASN A 382 28.09 -32.05 0.83
CA ASN A 382 27.27 -31.05 0.16
C ASN A 382 26.13 -30.37 0.96
N LYS A 383 26.19 -30.31 2.28
CA LYS A 383 25.18 -29.57 3.07
C LYS A 383 25.81 -28.49 3.92
N SER A 384 25.36 -27.26 3.76
CA SER A 384 25.59 -26.16 4.70
C SER A 384 24.50 -26.19 5.78
N ILE A 385 24.88 -25.98 7.02
CA ILE A 385 23.97 -25.84 8.15
C ILE A 385 23.99 -24.38 8.59
N SER A 386 22.85 -23.75 8.61
CA SER A 386 22.72 -22.40 9.12
C SER A 386 22.49 -22.45 10.63
N ILE A 387 23.45 -21.97 11.41
CA ILE A 387 23.33 -21.79 12.86
C ILE A 387 23.18 -20.31 13.14
N SER A 388 22.11 -19.92 13.81
CA SER A 388 21.77 -18.51 14.00
C SER A 388 22.43 -17.87 15.23
N SER A 389 23.19 -18.62 16.04
CA SER A 389 23.77 -18.13 17.30
C SER A 389 25.29 -18.24 17.31
N LEU A 390 25.97 -17.11 17.55
CA LEU A 390 27.44 -17.09 17.70
C LEU A 390 27.91 -18.01 18.81
N PRO A 391 27.34 -18.05 20.04
CA PRO A 391 27.79 -18.95 21.09
C PRO A 391 27.77 -20.43 20.65
N GLN A 392 26.75 -20.86 19.89
CA GLN A 392 26.69 -22.23 19.38
C GLN A 392 27.85 -22.54 18.44
N VAL A 393 28.21 -21.63 17.55
CA VAL A 393 29.33 -21.81 16.63
C VAL A 393 30.67 -21.84 17.41
N LEU A 394 30.83 -20.96 18.39
CA LEU A 394 32.03 -20.95 19.21
C LEU A 394 32.20 -22.24 20.00
N ILE A 395 31.11 -22.80 20.54
CA ILE A 395 31.12 -24.11 21.22
C ILE A 395 31.58 -25.20 20.25
N LEU A 396 31.04 -25.26 19.04
CA LEU A 396 31.44 -26.25 18.04
C LEU A 396 32.90 -26.14 17.65
N LEU A 397 33.44 -24.92 17.48
CA LEU A 397 34.83 -24.67 17.15
C LEU A 397 35.78 -25.07 18.28
N GLU A 398 35.41 -24.86 19.55
CA GLU A 398 36.22 -25.30 20.69
C GLU A 398 36.18 -26.82 20.86
N LEU A 399 35.04 -27.47 20.65
CA LEU A 399 34.90 -28.92 20.66
C LEU A 399 35.64 -29.60 19.50
N GLU A 400 35.70 -28.97 18.33
CA GLU A 400 36.51 -29.45 17.20
C GLU A 400 38.00 -29.46 17.55
N LYS A 401 38.49 -28.43 18.20
CA LYS A 401 39.91 -28.32 18.59
C LYS A 401 40.32 -29.26 19.73
N LYS A 402 39.48 -29.42 20.72
CA LYS A 402 39.83 -30.08 22.00
C LYS A 402 39.15 -31.42 22.23
N GLY A 403 38.17 -31.79 21.39
CA GLY A 403 37.40 -33.01 21.49
C GLY A 403 36.21 -32.88 22.43
N ALA A 404 36.24 -33.55 23.59
CA ALA A 404 35.18 -33.45 24.59
C ALA A 404 35.51 -32.39 25.63
N LEU A 405 34.54 -31.57 26.02
CA LEU A 405 34.69 -30.52 27.04
C LEU A 405 33.45 -30.46 27.94
N SER A 406 33.67 -30.12 29.21
CA SER A 406 32.56 -29.84 30.13
C SER A 406 31.96 -28.44 29.88
N ILE A 407 30.72 -28.24 30.35
CA ILE A 407 30.06 -26.91 30.29
C ILE A 407 30.92 -25.85 30.97
N LYS A 408 31.54 -26.18 32.10
CA LYS A 408 32.41 -25.30 32.85
C LYS A 408 33.66 -24.93 32.04
N ASP A 409 34.30 -25.91 31.39
CA ASP A 409 35.50 -25.67 30.57
C ASP A 409 35.16 -24.84 29.31
N LEU A 410 34.02 -25.07 28.70
CA LEU A 410 33.52 -24.26 27.60
C LEU A 410 33.25 -22.80 28.02
N ALA A 411 32.60 -22.60 29.17
CA ALA A 411 32.34 -21.25 29.70
C ALA A 411 33.64 -20.49 29.99
N GLN A 412 34.65 -21.18 30.52
CA GLN A 412 35.97 -20.60 30.79
C GLN A 412 36.73 -20.29 29.46
N ALA A 413 36.73 -21.21 28.53
CA ALA A 413 37.38 -21.03 27.23
C ALA A 413 36.76 -19.85 26.42
N LEU A 414 35.46 -19.71 26.46
CA LEU A 414 34.74 -18.68 25.74
C LEU A 414 34.54 -17.38 26.53
N ASN A 415 34.98 -17.31 27.79
CA ASN A 415 34.84 -16.16 28.68
C ASN A 415 33.36 -15.71 28.82
N CYS A 416 32.45 -16.63 29.11
CA CYS A 416 31.04 -16.34 29.28
C CYS A 416 30.42 -17.13 30.45
N ASN A 417 29.18 -16.80 30.80
CA ASN A 417 28.43 -17.48 31.86
C ASN A 417 28.03 -18.89 31.42
N THR A 418 28.09 -19.87 32.37
CA THR A 418 27.65 -21.25 32.15
C THR A 418 26.18 -21.35 31.68
N GLN A 419 25.29 -20.42 32.09
CA GLN A 419 23.91 -20.41 31.64
C GLN A 419 23.81 -20.17 30.14
N ILE A 420 24.65 -19.32 29.55
CA ILE A 420 24.68 -19.06 28.10
C ILE A 420 25.11 -20.31 27.35
N ILE A 421 26.08 -21.06 27.92
CA ILE A 421 26.52 -22.33 27.35
C ILE A 421 25.39 -23.36 27.41
N LYS A 422 24.67 -23.47 28.55
CA LYS A 422 23.54 -24.38 28.71
C LYS A 422 22.44 -24.09 27.68
N ASP A 423 22.01 -22.84 27.60
CA ASP A 423 20.94 -22.41 26.63
C ASP A 423 21.36 -22.68 25.18
N SER A 424 22.65 -22.51 24.87
CA SER A 424 23.21 -22.76 23.54
C SER A 424 23.31 -24.23 23.20
N ILE A 425 23.71 -25.07 24.18
CA ILE A 425 23.81 -26.52 24.03
C ILE A 425 22.44 -27.16 23.89
N GLU A 426 21.41 -26.70 24.62
CA GLU A 426 20.03 -27.20 24.44
C GLU A 426 19.58 -27.09 23.01
N GLY A 427 19.86 -25.96 22.34
CA GLY A 427 19.55 -25.76 20.92
C GLY A 427 20.32 -26.67 19.95
N LEU A 428 21.49 -27.23 20.38
CA LEU A 428 22.29 -28.15 19.57
C LEU A 428 21.99 -29.63 19.82
N ILE A 429 21.40 -29.95 20.96
CA ILE A 429 20.96 -31.31 21.31
C ILE A 429 19.55 -31.58 20.84
N TYR A 430 18.65 -30.62 21.01
CA TYR A 430 17.23 -30.74 20.70
C TYR A 430 16.81 -29.79 19.58
N ASN A 431 16.52 -30.33 18.40
CA ASN A 431 15.83 -29.59 17.39
C ASN A 431 14.30 -29.76 17.58
N LYS A 432 13.52 -28.67 17.62
CA LYS A 432 12.05 -28.68 17.84
C LYS A 432 11.25 -29.50 16.83
N ASN A 433 11.87 -29.95 15.74
CA ASN A 433 11.24 -30.75 14.68
C ASN A 433 11.70 -32.23 14.70
N PHE A 434 12.16 -32.70 15.81
CA PHE A 434 12.86 -33.97 15.99
C PHE A 434 11.94 -35.11 16.41
N ASN A 435 12.12 -36.31 15.81
CA ASN A 435 11.53 -37.52 16.31
C ASN A 435 12.55 -38.27 17.21
N PRO A 436 12.35 -38.30 18.53
CA PRO A 436 13.32 -38.85 19.47
C PRO A 436 13.52 -40.39 19.36
N GLU A 437 12.72 -41.08 18.54
CA GLU A 437 12.77 -42.54 18.41
C GLU A 437 13.79 -43.05 17.37
N LEU A 438 14.38 -42.15 16.56
CA LEU A 438 15.38 -42.54 15.56
C LEU A 438 16.79 -42.20 16.03
N GLU A 439 17.66 -43.22 16.18
CA GLU A 439 19.08 -43.02 16.56
C GLU A 439 19.87 -42.11 15.60
N SER A 440 19.44 -42.04 14.33
CA SER A 440 19.99 -41.13 13.32
C SER A 440 19.70 -39.64 13.59
N ASP A 441 18.77 -39.37 14.48
CA ASP A 441 18.24 -38.05 14.76
C ASP A 441 18.79 -37.44 16.06
N LYS A 442 19.86 -37.95 16.65
CA LYS A 442 20.57 -37.31 17.74
C LYS A 442 21.16 -36.00 17.25
N GLY A 443 21.11 -34.95 18.11
CA GLY A 443 21.58 -33.61 17.77
C GLY A 443 23.03 -33.54 17.30
N ILE A 444 23.47 -32.34 16.94
CA ILE A 444 24.87 -32.06 16.54
C ILE A 444 25.84 -32.39 17.68
N LEU A 445 25.40 -32.25 18.93
CA LEU A 445 26.19 -32.61 20.10
C LEU A 445 25.67 -33.88 20.77
N ILE A 446 26.60 -34.69 21.28
CA ILE A 446 26.33 -35.89 22.09
C ILE A 446 26.87 -35.64 23.46
N SER A 447 26.09 -35.88 24.52
CA SER A 447 26.56 -35.97 25.88
C SER A 447 27.36 -37.26 26.06
N THR A 448 28.49 -37.17 26.77
CA THR A 448 29.30 -38.38 27.16
C THR A 448 28.74 -39.06 28.39
N ILE A 449 27.88 -38.37 29.15
CA ILE A 449 27.21 -38.89 30.37
C ILE A 449 25.72 -38.99 30.10
N ALA A 450 25.12 -40.14 30.41
CA ALA A 450 23.74 -40.47 30.04
C ALA A 450 22.69 -39.52 30.61
N ASN A 451 21.79 -39.03 29.72
CA ASN A 451 20.43 -38.55 29.94
C ASN A 451 20.08 -37.90 31.28
N SER A 452 20.47 -36.62 31.49
CA SER A 452 19.78 -35.78 32.45
C SER A 452 18.99 -34.68 31.74
N LYS A 453 17.71 -34.52 32.09
CA LYS A 453 16.86 -33.41 31.62
C LYS A 453 17.35 -32.05 32.09
N ASN A 454 18.26 -32.02 33.06
CA ASN A 454 18.88 -30.79 33.60
C ASN A 454 20.38 -30.86 33.34
N LEU A 455 20.90 -29.89 32.60
CA LEU A 455 22.32 -29.76 32.30
C LEU A 455 23.10 -29.30 33.56
N ASP A 456 24.08 -30.11 33.97
CA ASP A 456 25.02 -29.74 35.08
C ASP A 456 26.31 -29.18 34.48
N ASP A 457 27.02 -28.34 35.25
CA ASP A 457 28.27 -27.71 34.83
C ASP A 457 29.40 -28.72 34.53
N LYS A 458 29.26 -29.94 35.01
CA LYS A 458 30.20 -31.06 34.80
C LYS A 458 29.87 -31.93 33.58
N ASP A 459 28.72 -31.70 32.95
CA ASP A 459 28.34 -32.52 31.80
C ASP A 459 29.28 -32.23 30.63
N GLU A 460 29.81 -33.29 30.03
CA GLU A 460 30.72 -33.23 28.90
C GLU A 460 30.02 -33.51 27.60
N PHE A 461 30.40 -32.75 26.58
CA PHE A 461 29.85 -32.83 25.24
C PHE A 461 30.92 -33.00 24.18
N LYS A 462 30.57 -33.70 23.10
CA LYS A 462 31.39 -33.86 21.90
C LYS A 462 30.57 -33.73 20.66
N ILE A 463 31.23 -33.46 19.54
CA ILE A 463 30.59 -33.35 18.23
C ILE A 463 30.13 -34.73 17.77
N ASN A 464 28.91 -34.82 17.26
CA ASN A 464 28.33 -36.01 16.67
C ASN A 464 28.76 -36.17 15.21
N LEU A 465 29.73 -37.01 14.94
CA LEU A 465 30.20 -37.27 13.56
C LEU A 465 29.20 -38.03 12.69
N ASN A 466 28.23 -38.69 13.34
CA ASN A 466 27.18 -39.45 12.64
C ASN A 466 25.88 -38.62 12.45
N PHE A 467 25.92 -37.34 12.79
CA PHE A 467 24.75 -36.47 12.62
C PHE A 467 24.35 -36.37 11.15
N SER A 468 23.08 -36.58 10.86
CA SER A 468 22.49 -36.33 9.52
C SER A 468 21.17 -35.59 9.67
N THR A 469 20.91 -34.63 8.86
CA THR A 469 19.65 -33.90 8.83
C THR A 469 19.12 -33.72 7.42
N LYS A 470 17.80 -33.76 7.28
CA LYS A 470 17.10 -33.40 6.03
C LYS A 470 16.86 -31.88 5.92
N ASN A 471 16.92 -31.16 7.03
CA ASN A 471 16.70 -29.72 7.11
C ASN A 471 18.05 -28.97 7.04
N GLN A 472 18.08 -27.89 6.26
CA GLN A 472 19.26 -27.03 6.13
C GLN A 472 19.36 -25.95 7.22
N ASN A 473 18.28 -25.70 7.98
CA ASN A 473 18.23 -24.70 9.06
C ASN A 473 18.04 -25.42 10.40
N LEU A 474 18.94 -25.16 11.30
CA LEU A 474 18.93 -25.58 12.71
C LEU A 474 18.74 -24.38 13.63
#